data_4797b7ccf88093a165f57ea09815e04d
#
_entry.id   4797b7ccf88093a165f57ea09815e04d
#
_cell.length_a   1.000
_cell.length_b   1.000
_cell.length_c   1.000
_cell.angle_alpha   90.00
_cell.angle_beta   90.00
_cell.angle_gamma   90.00
#
_symmetry.space_group_name_H-M   'P 1'
#
loop_
_entity.id
_entity.type
_entity.pdbx_description
1 polymer ?
#
loop_
_entity_poly.entity_id
_entity_poly.type
_entity_poly.pdbx_seq_one_letter_code
_entity_poly.pdbx_strand_id
1 'polypeptide(L)'
;GLCMDPSHLVWQGIDYLRATKDFGDRIYHAHAKDTEFISDGMYRYGIYGAQTETGVSPSGWWRYRLPGFGVVDWAKYIDALHQVGYDAVLSVEHEDDLWGWKTDIALAKRGLVLARQVLAPLLA
;
A
#
# COMPACT_ATOMS: atom_id res chain seq x y z
N GLY A 1 17.09 -0.31 -10.67
CA GLY A 1 16.33 -1.23 -9.81
C GLY A 1 14.87 -0.83 -9.67
N LEU A 2 14.15 -1.66 -8.97
CA LEU A 2 12.75 -1.43 -8.67
C LEU A 2 12.58 -0.87 -7.26
N CYS A 3 11.66 0.07 -7.09
CA CYS A 3 11.01 0.35 -5.82
C CYS A 3 9.71 -0.46 -5.82
N MET A 4 9.68 -1.56 -5.09
CA MET A 4 8.50 -2.42 -5.03
C MET A 4 7.46 -1.84 -4.08
N ASP A 5 6.26 -1.60 -4.59
CA ASP A 5 5.13 -1.10 -3.82
C ASP A 5 3.88 -1.92 -4.15
N PRO A 6 3.36 -2.72 -3.21
CA PRO A 6 2.22 -3.58 -3.46
C PRO A 6 0.93 -2.80 -3.76
N SER A 7 0.80 -1.58 -3.21
CA SER A 7 -0.41 -0.78 -3.36
C SER A 7 -0.72 -0.43 -4.81
N HIS A 8 0.32 -0.18 -5.63
CA HIS A 8 0.15 0.13 -7.05
C HIS A 8 -0.25 -1.08 -7.88
N LEU A 9 0.08 -2.27 -7.45
CA LEU A 9 -0.22 -3.51 -8.17
C LEU A 9 -1.61 -4.03 -7.83
N VAL A 10 -1.97 -3.98 -6.56
CA VAL A 10 -3.19 -4.61 -6.04
C VAL A 10 -4.47 -4.05 -6.66
N TRP A 11 -4.59 -2.73 -6.82
CA TRP A 11 -5.79 -2.15 -7.43
C TRP A 11 -5.88 -2.41 -8.94
N GLN A 12 -4.77 -2.72 -9.59
CA GLN A 12 -4.74 -3.13 -10.98
C GLN A 12 -5.05 -4.63 -11.18
N GLY A 13 -5.27 -5.38 -10.09
CA GLY A 13 -5.49 -6.82 -10.15
C GLY A 13 -4.20 -7.62 -10.41
N ILE A 14 -3.02 -7.01 -10.23
CA ILE A 14 -1.73 -7.67 -10.38
C ILE A 14 -1.35 -8.34 -9.07
N ASP A 15 -0.95 -9.61 -9.14
CA ASP A 15 -0.45 -10.37 -7.99
C ASP A 15 0.91 -9.82 -7.55
N TYR A 16 0.89 -8.97 -6.51
CA TYR A 16 2.09 -8.34 -5.99
C TYR A 16 3.06 -9.33 -5.33
N LEU A 17 2.57 -10.45 -4.79
CA LEU A 17 3.42 -11.49 -4.21
C LEU A 17 4.21 -12.22 -5.29
N ARG A 18 3.54 -12.55 -6.41
CA ARG A 18 4.21 -13.11 -7.57
C ARG A 18 5.19 -12.12 -8.20
N ALA A 19 4.79 -10.86 -8.37
CA ALA A 19 5.68 -9.83 -8.89
C ALA A 19 6.94 -9.65 -8.01
N THR A 20 6.79 -9.68 -6.68
CA THR A 20 7.92 -9.63 -5.76
C THR A 20 8.89 -10.79 -6.00
N LYS A 21 8.38 -11.99 -6.22
CA LYS A 21 9.22 -13.20 -6.49
C LYS A 21 9.88 -13.14 -7.87
N ASP A 22 9.13 -12.73 -8.90
CA ASP A 22 9.62 -12.71 -10.29
C ASP A 22 10.71 -11.65 -10.50
N PHE A 23 10.70 -10.56 -9.73
CA PHE A 23 11.62 -9.42 -9.86
C PHE A 23 12.54 -9.21 -8.64
N GLY A 24 12.65 -10.20 -7.76
CA GLY A 24 13.35 -10.08 -6.48
C GLY A 24 14.78 -9.56 -6.59
N ASP A 25 15.55 -10.02 -7.57
CA ASP A 25 16.93 -9.59 -7.84
C ASP A 25 17.07 -8.12 -8.26
N ARG A 26 15.96 -7.46 -8.57
CA ARG A 26 15.89 -6.07 -9.01
C ARG A 26 15.28 -5.13 -7.99
N ILE A 27 14.79 -5.64 -6.86
CA ILE A 27 14.20 -4.83 -5.80
C ILE A 27 15.31 -4.18 -4.98
N TYR A 28 15.50 -2.88 -5.13
CA TYR A 28 16.49 -2.09 -4.38
C TYR A 28 15.87 -1.28 -3.26
N HIS A 29 14.56 -1.10 -3.30
CA HIS A 29 13.78 -0.46 -2.26
C HIS A 29 12.38 -1.06 -2.21
N ALA A 30 11.76 -1.06 -1.03
CA ALA A 30 10.38 -1.50 -0.85
C ALA A 30 9.57 -0.48 -0.06
N HIS A 31 8.36 -0.21 -0.55
CA HIS A 31 7.38 0.63 0.14
C HIS A 31 6.37 -0.22 0.90
N ALA A 32 5.92 0.33 2.01
CA ALA A 32 4.76 -0.13 2.76
C ALA A 32 3.64 0.91 2.62
N LYS A 33 2.80 0.70 1.62
CA LYS A 33 1.58 1.44 1.37
C LYS A 33 0.47 0.44 1.03
N ASP A 34 -0.70 0.66 1.56
CA ASP A 34 -1.85 -0.21 1.39
C ASP A 34 -2.85 0.37 0.39
N THR A 35 -3.82 -0.43 -0.01
CA THR A 35 -4.94 -0.01 -0.87
C THR A 35 -6.24 -0.55 -0.29
N GLU A 36 -7.25 0.30 -0.21
CA GLU A 36 -8.62 -0.06 0.15
C GLU A 36 -9.51 0.01 -1.09
N PHE A 37 -10.37 -0.99 -1.28
CA PHE A 37 -11.42 -0.95 -2.29
C PHE A 37 -12.71 -0.34 -1.71
N ILE A 38 -13.32 0.54 -2.48
CA ILE A 38 -14.56 1.24 -2.14
C ILE A 38 -15.69 0.62 -2.95
N SER A 39 -16.41 -0.31 -2.33
CA SER A 39 -17.44 -1.13 -3.01
C SER A 39 -18.57 -0.30 -3.61
N ASP A 40 -19.01 0.78 -2.95
CA ASP A 40 -20.05 1.66 -3.45
C ASP A 40 -19.61 2.41 -4.71
N GLY A 41 -18.37 2.89 -4.74
CA GLY A 41 -17.79 3.52 -5.93
C GLY A 41 -17.66 2.54 -7.09
N MET A 42 -17.22 1.32 -6.81
CA MET A 42 -17.15 0.25 -7.82
C MET A 42 -18.55 -0.09 -8.37
N TYR A 43 -19.53 -0.22 -7.50
CA TYR A 43 -20.91 -0.55 -7.91
C TYR A 43 -21.54 0.53 -8.79
N ARG A 44 -21.36 1.83 -8.41
CA ARG A 44 -21.99 2.95 -9.12
C ARG A 44 -21.32 3.32 -10.42
N TYR A 45 -19.99 3.28 -10.46
CA TYR A 45 -19.20 3.90 -11.53
C TYR A 45 -18.26 2.93 -12.23
N GLY A 46 -18.08 1.71 -11.68
CA GLY A 46 -17.17 0.71 -12.22
C GLY A 46 -15.70 1.12 -12.12
N ILE A 47 -14.83 0.34 -12.75
CA ILE A 47 -13.38 0.56 -12.75
C ILE A 47 -12.96 1.83 -13.51
N TYR A 48 -13.81 2.35 -14.37
CA TYR A 48 -13.57 3.58 -15.13
C TYR A 48 -14.12 4.82 -14.43
N GLY A 49 -14.67 4.70 -13.24
CA GLY A 49 -15.05 5.84 -12.40
C GLY A 49 -13.86 6.76 -12.18
N ALA A 50 -14.10 8.07 -12.09
CA ALA A 50 -13.04 9.06 -11.93
C ALA A 50 -12.23 8.77 -10.65
N GLN A 51 -10.92 8.72 -10.79
CA GLN A 51 -9.96 8.61 -9.69
C GLN A 51 -9.23 9.94 -9.53
N THR A 52 -8.94 10.30 -8.31
CA THR A 52 -7.98 11.36 -8.00
C THR A 52 -6.63 10.72 -7.66
N GLU A 53 -5.58 11.51 -7.62
CA GLU A 53 -4.25 11.05 -7.19
C GLU A 53 -4.27 10.41 -5.79
N THR A 54 -5.26 10.78 -4.98
CA THR A 54 -5.43 10.27 -3.62
C THR A 54 -6.41 9.10 -3.52
N GLY A 55 -7.09 8.77 -4.63
CA GLY A 55 -8.17 7.79 -4.61
C GLY A 55 -9.45 8.26 -3.89
N VAL A 56 -9.52 9.52 -3.48
CA VAL A 56 -10.67 10.10 -2.74
C VAL A 56 -11.57 10.91 -3.67
N SER A 57 -12.03 10.29 -4.74
CA SER A 57 -13.15 10.84 -5.51
C SER A 57 -14.45 10.22 -5.01
N PRO A 58 -15.58 10.95 -4.98
CA PRO A 58 -16.89 10.34 -4.72
C PRO A 58 -17.24 9.20 -5.70
N SER A 59 -16.62 9.18 -6.88
CA SER A 59 -16.75 8.12 -7.89
C SER A 59 -15.59 7.13 -7.88
N GLY A 60 -14.61 7.29 -7.00
CA GLY A 60 -13.48 6.39 -6.88
C GLY A 60 -13.86 5.03 -6.30
N TRP A 61 -13.21 3.98 -6.79
CA TRP A 61 -13.46 2.62 -6.33
C TRP A 61 -12.29 2.03 -5.53
N TRP A 62 -11.18 2.78 -5.38
CA TRP A 62 -10.04 2.45 -4.52
C TRP A 62 -9.39 3.74 -3.99
N ARG A 63 -8.62 3.61 -2.93
CA ARG A 63 -7.75 4.68 -2.39
C ARG A 63 -6.55 4.09 -1.71
N TYR A 64 -5.48 4.88 -1.60
CA TYR A 64 -4.32 4.51 -0.80
C TYR A 64 -4.63 4.61 0.70
N ARG A 65 -4.03 3.70 1.44
CA ARG A 65 -4.16 3.64 2.88
C ARG A 65 -2.78 3.41 3.53
N LEU A 66 -2.69 3.74 4.80
CA LEU A 66 -1.59 3.28 5.63
C LEU A 66 -1.63 1.75 5.79
N PRO A 67 -0.46 1.08 5.98
CA PRO A 67 -0.39 -0.36 6.22
C PRO A 67 -1.35 -0.84 7.30
N GLY A 68 -2.12 -1.88 6.98
CA GLY A 68 -3.12 -2.48 7.85
C GLY A 68 -4.53 -1.89 7.73
N PHE A 69 -4.73 -0.86 6.91
CA PHE A 69 -6.05 -0.27 6.63
C PHE A 69 -6.59 -0.62 5.24
N GLY A 70 -5.93 -1.51 4.53
CA GLY A 70 -6.32 -1.97 3.20
C GLY A 70 -6.32 -3.49 3.07
N VAL A 71 -6.03 -3.96 1.86
CA VAL A 71 -6.13 -5.37 1.48
C VAL A 71 -4.79 -6.08 1.31
N VAL A 72 -3.67 -5.40 1.51
CA VAL A 72 -2.34 -6.01 1.42
C VAL A 72 -2.12 -6.97 2.60
N ASP A 73 -1.78 -8.21 2.30
CA ASP A 73 -1.35 -9.20 3.29
C ASP A 73 0.13 -8.94 3.66
N TRP A 74 0.34 -8.14 4.69
CA TRP A 74 1.68 -7.69 5.09
C TRP A 74 2.59 -8.82 5.51
N ALA A 75 2.06 -9.85 6.16
CA ALA A 75 2.84 -11.01 6.55
C ALA A 75 3.38 -11.75 5.32
N LYS A 76 2.52 -12.01 4.33
CA LYS A 76 2.95 -12.65 3.09
C LYS A 76 3.87 -11.78 2.23
N TYR A 77 3.65 -10.46 2.22
CA TYR A 77 4.51 -9.56 1.45
C TYR A 77 5.92 -9.48 2.02
N ILE A 78 6.04 -9.34 3.34
CA ILE A 78 7.34 -9.34 4.04
C ILE A 78 8.04 -10.69 3.88
N ASP A 79 7.31 -11.80 4.01
CA ASP A 79 7.87 -13.14 3.75
C ASP A 79 8.36 -13.29 2.30
N ALA A 80 7.62 -12.79 1.32
CA ALA A 80 8.03 -12.80 -0.08
C ALA A 80 9.32 -11.99 -0.33
N LEU A 81 9.47 -10.83 0.32
CA LEU A 81 10.69 -10.03 0.28
C LEU A 81 11.88 -10.79 0.88
N HIS A 82 11.69 -11.45 2.02
CA HIS A 82 12.73 -12.27 2.65
C HIS A 82 13.13 -13.47 1.76
N GLN A 83 12.17 -14.15 1.13
CA GLN A 83 12.43 -15.27 0.25
C GLN A 83 13.29 -14.91 -0.96
N VAL A 84 13.24 -13.68 -1.44
CA VAL A 84 14.09 -13.19 -2.54
C VAL A 84 15.38 -12.52 -2.07
N GLY A 85 15.66 -12.57 -0.76
CA GLY A 85 16.89 -12.04 -0.18
C GLY A 85 16.90 -10.51 -0.01
N TYR A 86 15.74 -9.85 -0.02
CA TYR A 86 15.66 -8.43 0.28
C TYR A 86 15.90 -8.18 1.77
N ASP A 87 17.01 -7.52 2.08
CA ASP A 87 17.45 -7.20 3.46
C ASP A 87 17.74 -5.69 3.58
N ALA A 88 16.81 -4.87 3.14
CA ALA A 88 16.92 -3.42 3.21
C ALA A 88 15.69 -2.80 3.86
N VAL A 89 15.52 -1.49 3.74
CA VAL A 89 14.48 -0.73 4.41
C VAL A 89 13.11 -0.97 3.77
N LEU A 90 12.10 -1.23 4.59
CA LEU A 90 10.69 -1.14 4.21
C LEU A 90 10.15 0.23 4.66
N SER A 91 10.01 1.16 3.71
CA SER A 91 9.59 2.54 4.00
C SER A 91 8.07 2.68 3.95
N VAL A 92 7.49 3.19 5.01
CA VAL A 92 6.06 3.59 4.98
C VAL A 92 5.90 4.81 4.08
N GLU A 93 5.17 4.66 2.98
CA GLU A 93 4.76 5.78 2.13
C GLU A 93 3.35 6.24 2.53
N HIS A 94 3.27 7.47 3.04
CA HIS A 94 2.01 8.02 3.55
C HIS A 94 1.28 8.81 2.46
N GLU A 95 0.20 8.22 1.95
CA GLU A 95 -0.74 8.84 1.01
C GLU A 95 -2.19 8.57 1.41
N ASP A 96 -2.45 8.50 2.73
CA ASP A 96 -3.78 8.22 3.28
C ASP A 96 -4.46 9.53 3.71
N ASP A 97 -5.44 9.99 2.92
CA ASP A 97 -6.18 11.22 3.22
C ASP A 97 -6.99 11.14 4.51
N LEU A 98 -7.48 9.96 4.88
CA LEU A 98 -8.21 9.77 6.14
C LEU A 98 -7.30 9.92 7.35
N TRP A 99 -5.98 9.82 7.14
CA TRP A 99 -4.95 10.04 8.13
C TRP A 99 -4.18 11.34 7.88
N GLY A 100 -4.82 12.33 7.24
CA GLY A 100 -4.33 13.71 7.19
C GLY A 100 -3.19 13.98 6.20
N TRP A 101 -2.98 13.11 5.21
CA TRP A 101 -1.97 13.38 4.18
C TRP A 101 -2.21 14.73 3.51
N LYS A 102 -1.20 15.60 3.51
CA LYS A 102 -1.22 16.98 3.01
C LYS A 102 -2.21 17.95 3.71
N THR A 103 -2.99 17.49 4.68
CA THR A 103 -4.05 18.29 5.31
C THR A 103 -3.87 18.51 6.80
N ASP A 104 -3.44 17.50 7.55
CA ASP A 104 -3.24 17.55 9.00
C ASP A 104 -1.99 16.78 9.41
N ILE A 105 -0.91 17.51 9.69
CA ILE A 105 0.39 16.92 10.02
C ILE A 105 0.38 16.15 11.36
N ALA A 106 -0.45 16.55 12.32
CA ALA A 106 -0.52 15.86 13.60
C ALA A 106 -1.21 14.50 13.43
N LEU A 107 -2.29 14.46 12.64
CA LEU A 107 -2.99 13.24 12.29
C LEU A 107 -2.09 12.32 11.44
N ALA A 108 -1.36 12.88 10.47
CA ALA A 108 -0.44 12.13 9.62
C ALA A 108 0.66 11.44 10.45
N LYS A 109 1.25 12.14 11.42
CA LYS A 109 2.24 11.54 12.34
C LYS A 109 1.66 10.40 13.17
N ARG A 110 0.43 10.54 13.66
CA ARG A 110 -0.27 9.45 14.37
C ARG A 110 -0.50 8.23 13.46
N GLY A 111 -0.88 8.46 12.21
CA GLY A 111 -1.02 7.42 11.21
C GLY A 111 0.27 6.63 10.98
N LEU A 112 1.42 7.31 10.90
CA LEU A 112 2.73 6.65 10.78
C LEU A 112 3.06 5.78 12.00
N VAL A 113 2.69 6.22 13.21
CA VAL A 113 2.87 5.40 14.42
C VAL A 113 2.03 4.11 14.34
N LEU A 114 0.78 4.21 13.88
CA LEU A 114 -0.07 3.02 13.70
C LEU A 114 0.47 2.08 12.62
N ALA A 115 0.92 2.60 11.49
CA ALA A 115 1.56 1.80 10.44
C ALA A 115 2.77 1.01 10.99
N ARG A 116 3.62 1.68 11.80
CA ARG A 116 4.74 1.01 12.48
C ARG A 116 4.28 -0.09 13.43
N GLN A 117 3.20 0.13 14.18
CA GLN A 117 2.66 -0.89 15.10
C GLN A 117 2.17 -2.15 14.36
N VAL A 118 1.65 -1.98 13.14
CA VAL A 118 1.24 -3.09 12.27
C VAL A 118 2.45 -3.86 11.75
N LEU A 119 3.48 -3.15 11.29
CA LEU A 119 4.61 -3.75 10.57
C LEU A 119 5.71 -4.29 11.50
N ALA A 120 6.01 -3.61 12.59
CA ALA A 120 7.15 -3.95 13.45
C ALA A 120 7.12 -5.40 13.98
N PRO A 121 5.99 -5.98 14.39
CA PRO A 121 5.95 -7.39 14.81
C PRO A 121 6.26 -8.39 13.70
N LEU A 122 6.09 -8.00 12.43
CA LEU A 122 6.33 -8.84 11.26
C LEU A 122 7.78 -8.78 10.78
N LEU A 123 8.55 -7.79 11.25
CA LEU A 123 9.94 -7.55 10.88
C LEU A 123 10.93 -8.06 11.95
N ALA A 124 10.41 -8.53 13.06
CA ALA A 124 11.21 -9.00 14.20
C ALA A 124 11.80 -10.39 13.99
#